data_520e791669c5bc8f381be36a2f214f10
#
_entry.id   520e791669c5bc8f381be36a2f214f10
#
_cell.length_a   1.000
_cell.length_b   1.000
_cell.length_c   1.000
_cell.angle_alpha   90.00
_cell.angle_beta   90.00
_cell.angle_gamma   90.00
#
_symmetry.space_group_name_H-M   'P 1'
#
loop_
_entity.id
_entity.type
_entity.pdbx_description
1 polymer ?
#
loop_
_entity_poly.entity_id
_entity_poly.type
_entity_poly.pdbx_seq_one_letter_code
_entity_poly.pdbx_strand_id
1 'polypeptide(L)'
;VTNSPALIDNLDDLPLPARHLLPMDQYHMTATRTNEEHSYTISVARGCPFKCTYCYRTFGKKFRHHSTDRITNEIEMLINKYGAKEINLEADTLTLNKKFIIDLCEAIIKKGLQKKIQWTCESRVDTVNKEMLELLKNAGCWQISYGVESGSQRLLDLVEKGEKLEQFEHVFRLTEKVGISIRAFFMLGIPTETR
;
A
#
# COMPACT_ATOMS: atom_id res chain seq x y z
N VAL A 1 9.30 16.49 -27.46
CA VAL A 1 9.54 16.30 -26.01
C VAL A 1 8.40 17.03 -25.31
N THR A 2 7.57 16.33 -24.55
CA THR A 2 6.50 16.94 -23.76
C THR A 2 7.09 17.47 -22.43
N ASN A 3 6.53 18.57 -21.94
CA ASN A 3 6.88 19.09 -20.62
C ASN A 3 6.59 18.04 -19.52
N SER A 4 7.35 18.06 -18.44
CA SER A 4 7.03 17.24 -17.27
C SER A 4 5.61 17.56 -16.79
N PRO A 5 4.79 16.55 -16.47
CA PRO A 5 3.43 16.79 -16.01
C PRO A 5 3.44 17.61 -14.71
N ALA A 6 2.53 18.58 -14.62
CA ALA A 6 2.28 19.27 -13.37
C ALA A 6 1.69 18.28 -12.36
N LEU A 7 2.28 18.20 -11.17
CA LEU A 7 1.76 17.35 -10.11
C LEU A 7 0.66 18.09 -9.34
N ILE A 8 -0.45 17.42 -9.11
CA ILE A 8 -1.52 17.91 -8.24
C ILE A 8 -1.04 17.80 -6.79
N ASP A 9 -0.94 18.91 -6.08
CA ASP A 9 -0.43 18.94 -4.71
C ASP A 9 -1.46 18.44 -3.70
N ASN A 10 -2.69 18.91 -3.79
CA ASN A 10 -3.79 18.46 -2.96
C ASN A 10 -4.58 17.36 -3.70
N LEU A 11 -4.44 16.10 -3.27
CA LEU A 11 -5.15 15.01 -3.93
C LEU A 11 -6.67 15.05 -3.71
N ASP A 12 -7.16 15.76 -2.71
CA ASP A 12 -8.61 15.90 -2.45
C ASP A 12 -9.33 16.74 -3.52
N ASP A 13 -8.59 17.50 -4.32
CA ASP A 13 -9.14 18.22 -5.47
C ASP A 13 -9.57 17.26 -6.62
N LEU A 14 -9.11 16.02 -6.57
CA LEU A 14 -9.51 15.00 -7.55
C LEU A 14 -10.92 14.49 -7.24
N PRO A 15 -11.79 14.31 -8.25
CA PRO A 15 -13.09 13.68 -8.03
C PRO A 15 -12.94 12.22 -7.60
N LEU A 16 -13.99 11.66 -6.99
CA LEU A 16 -14.07 10.22 -6.77
C LEU A 16 -14.15 9.49 -8.13
N PRO A 17 -13.57 8.30 -8.23
CA PRO A 17 -13.72 7.48 -9.43
C PRO A 17 -15.20 7.25 -9.76
N ALA A 18 -15.54 7.42 -11.05
CA ALA A 18 -16.92 7.26 -11.55
C ALA A 18 -17.32 5.78 -11.66
N ARG A 19 -17.23 5.03 -10.58
CA ARG A 19 -17.51 3.57 -10.54
C ARG A 19 -18.93 3.22 -10.99
N HIS A 20 -19.86 4.16 -10.89
CA HIS A 20 -21.23 3.98 -11.37
C HIS A 20 -21.37 3.82 -12.88
N LEU A 21 -20.32 4.18 -13.65
CA LEU A 21 -20.26 4.00 -15.08
C LEU A 21 -19.66 2.64 -15.50
N LEU A 22 -19.23 1.84 -14.53
CA LEU A 22 -18.61 0.54 -14.77
C LEU A 22 -19.51 -0.59 -14.24
N PRO A 23 -19.52 -1.76 -14.90
CA PRO A 23 -20.19 -2.96 -14.38
C PRO A 23 -19.37 -3.55 -13.23
N MET A 24 -19.46 -2.92 -12.06
CA MET A 24 -18.60 -3.23 -10.91
C MET A 24 -18.74 -4.67 -10.40
N ASP A 25 -19.86 -5.31 -10.66
CA ASP A 25 -20.16 -6.71 -10.40
C ASP A 25 -19.34 -7.70 -11.25
N GLN A 26 -18.76 -7.23 -12.36
CA GLN A 26 -17.91 -8.04 -13.24
C GLN A 26 -16.41 -7.91 -12.94
N TYR A 27 -16.03 -6.99 -12.05
CA TYR A 27 -14.63 -6.79 -11.66
C TYR A 27 -14.30 -7.60 -10.42
N HIS A 28 -13.45 -8.61 -10.60
CA HIS A 28 -12.98 -9.48 -9.53
C HIS A 28 -11.46 -9.37 -9.37
N MET A 29 -11.01 -9.24 -8.14
CA MET A 29 -9.58 -9.34 -7.83
C MET A 29 -9.16 -10.82 -7.89
N THR A 30 -7.91 -11.08 -8.27
CA THR A 30 -7.39 -12.45 -8.28
C THR A 30 -7.27 -12.99 -6.85
N ALA A 31 -7.52 -14.30 -6.67
CA ALA A 31 -7.42 -14.99 -5.38
C ALA A 31 -6.05 -14.85 -4.68
N THR A 32 -5.00 -14.48 -5.42
CA THR A 32 -3.68 -14.18 -4.85
C THR A 32 -3.58 -12.80 -4.22
N ARG A 33 -4.56 -11.92 -4.45
CA ARG A 33 -4.56 -10.53 -3.98
C ARG A 33 -5.65 -10.20 -2.98
N THR A 34 -6.61 -11.08 -2.79
CA THR A 34 -7.75 -10.87 -1.92
C THR A 34 -8.23 -12.18 -1.32
N ASN A 35 -8.82 -12.11 -0.15
CA ASN A 35 -9.55 -13.21 0.48
C ASN A 35 -11.07 -13.07 0.27
N GLU A 36 -11.53 -11.98 -0.34
CA GLU A 36 -12.93 -11.62 -0.45
C GLU A 36 -13.34 -11.40 -1.90
N GLU A 37 -14.51 -11.83 -2.25
CA GLU A 37 -15.06 -11.66 -3.60
C GLU A 37 -15.30 -10.18 -3.94
N HIS A 38 -15.78 -9.39 -2.96
CA HIS A 38 -16.04 -7.95 -3.08
C HIS A 38 -14.86 -7.12 -2.58
N SER A 39 -13.77 -7.14 -3.34
CA SER A 39 -12.54 -6.38 -3.05
C SER A 39 -12.39 -5.20 -4.02
N TYR A 40 -12.03 -4.03 -3.48
CA TYR A 40 -11.88 -2.79 -4.24
C TYR A 40 -10.55 -2.12 -3.92
N THR A 41 -10.07 -1.29 -4.85
CA THR A 41 -8.86 -0.48 -4.65
C THR A 41 -9.21 0.99 -4.47
N ILE A 42 -8.57 1.63 -3.50
CA ILE A 42 -8.58 3.08 -3.27
C ILE A 42 -7.12 3.57 -3.36
N SER A 43 -6.85 4.49 -4.29
CA SER A 43 -5.55 5.18 -4.32
C SER A 43 -5.54 6.23 -3.21
N VAL A 44 -4.77 6.01 -2.15
CA VAL A 44 -4.78 6.85 -0.94
C VAL A 44 -3.61 7.83 -0.91
N ALA A 45 -2.50 7.50 -1.56
CA ALA A 45 -1.32 8.36 -1.62
C ALA A 45 -0.56 8.14 -2.94
N ARG A 46 0.28 9.11 -3.29
CA ARG A 46 1.08 9.13 -4.52
C ARG A 46 2.47 9.69 -4.25
N GLY A 47 3.47 9.13 -4.92
CA GLY A 47 4.84 9.61 -4.90
C GLY A 47 5.71 8.91 -3.85
N CYS A 48 6.96 8.60 -4.25
CA CYS A 48 7.92 7.88 -3.46
C CYS A 48 9.29 8.54 -3.58
N PRO A 49 9.95 8.94 -2.46
CA PRO A 49 11.24 9.63 -2.49
C PRO A 49 12.44 8.71 -2.73
N PHE A 50 12.25 7.40 -2.60
CA PHE A 50 13.33 6.42 -2.74
C PHE A 50 13.91 6.39 -4.15
N LYS A 51 15.13 5.86 -4.29
CA LYS A 51 15.93 5.98 -5.52
C LYS A 51 16.04 4.68 -6.33
N CYS A 52 15.26 3.66 -5.99
CA CYS A 52 15.34 2.35 -6.66
C CYS A 52 15.39 2.51 -8.19
N THR A 53 16.44 1.99 -8.83
CA THR A 53 16.76 2.26 -10.24
C THR A 53 15.79 1.59 -11.22
N TYR A 54 15.14 0.50 -10.81
CA TYR A 54 14.14 -0.21 -11.59
C TYR A 54 12.74 0.42 -11.52
N CYS A 55 12.52 1.35 -10.57
CA CYS A 55 11.18 1.86 -10.29
C CYS A 55 10.79 2.98 -11.25
N TYR A 56 9.65 2.80 -11.92
CA TYR A 56 9.01 3.86 -12.70
C TYR A 56 8.15 4.74 -11.79
N ARG A 57 8.69 5.89 -11.42
CA ARG A 57 8.05 6.86 -10.49
C ARG A 57 7.00 7.70 -11.19
N THR A 58 5.86 7.10 -11.51
CA THR A 58 4.76 7.76 -12.23
C THR A 58 4.28 9.04 -11.56
N PHE A 59 4.23 9.04 -10.22
CA PHE A 59 3.68 10.14 -9.43
C PHE A 59 4.76 11.05 -8.81
N GLY A 60 6.01 10.93 -9.25
CA GLY A 60 7.13 11.74 -8.79
C GLY A 60 7.66 11.35 -7.42
N LYS A 61 8.51 12.20 -6.84
CA LYS A 61 9.24 11.92 -5.59
C LYS A 61 8.52 12.46 -4.35
N LYS A 62 7.64 13.45 -4.49
CA LYS A 62 6.93 14.10 -3.37
C LYS A 62 5.77 13.22 -2.94
N PHE A 63 5.81 12.73 -1.71
CA PHE A 63 4.68 12.00 -1.13
C PHE A 63 3.51 12.97 -0.90
N ARG A 64 2.35 12.63 -1.40
CA ARG A 64 1.09 13.36 -1.27
C ARG A 64 0.00 12.34 -0.97
N HIS A 65 -0.96 12.69 -0.16
CA HIS A 65 -2.04 11.78 0.22
C HIS A 65 -3.38 12.50 0.24
N HIS A 66 -4.44 11.74 0.13
CA HIS A 66 -5.78 12.22 0.44
C HIS A 66 -5.94 12.46 1.95
N SER A 67 -6.89 13.28 2.33
CA SER A 67 -7.29 13.41 3.74
C SER A 67 -7.87 12.09 4.26
N THR A 68 -7.71 11.84 5.55
CA THR A 68 -8.27 10.65 6.20
C THR A 68 -9.79 10.60 6.11
N ASP A 69 -10.44 11.77 6.16
CA ASP A 69 -11.90 11.89 6.00
C ASP A 69 -12.33 11.46 4.60
N ARG A 70 -11.63 11.91 3.57
CA ARG A 70 -11.94 11.50 2.20
C ARG A 70 -11.79 9.99 2.02
N ILE A 71 -10.68 9.41 2.50
CA ILE A 71 -10.42 7.97 2.40
C ILE A 71 -11.50 7.17 3.13
N THR A 72 -11.80 7.53 4.38
CA THR A 72 -12.81 6.81 5.17
C THR A 72 -14.21 6.96 4.61
N ASN A 73 -14.57 8.12 4.05
CA ASN A 73 -15.86 8.33 3.37
C ASN A 73 -15.95 7.48 2.08
N GLU A 74 -14.86 7.34 1.33
CA GLU A 74 -14.83 6.45 0.15
C GLU A 74 -14.97 4.98 0.57
N ILE A 75 -14.32 4.55 1.66
CA ILE A 75 -14.52 3.21 2.24
C ILE A 75 -15.99 2.99 2.61
N GLU A 76 -16.61 3.92 3.33
CA GLU A 76 -18.03 3.83 3.71
C GLU A 76 -18.95 3.75 2.47
N MET A 77 -18.67 4.53 1.46
CA MET A 77 -19.40 4.48 0.19
C MET A 77 -19.28 3.11 -0.49
N LEU A 78 -18.06 2.53 -0.53
CA LEU A 78 -17.84 1.21 -1.11
C LEU A 78 -18.55 0.10 -0.33
N ILE A 79 -18.55 0.17 1.01
CA ILE A 79 -19.30 -0.75 1.86
C ILE A 79 -20.81 -0.66 1.56
N ASN A 80 -21.36 0.56 1.59
CA ASN A 80 -22.80 0.76 1.55
C ASN A 80 -23.39 0.56 0.15
N LYS A 81 -22.65 0.96 -0.91
CA LYS A 81 -23.16 0.95 -2.28
C LYS A 81 -22.75 -0.31 -3.06
N TYR A 82 -21.57 -0.84 -2.78
CA TYR A 82 -21.00 -1.94 -3.55
C TYR A 82 -20.70 -3.20 -2.73
N GLY A 83 -21.08 -3.21 -1.44
CA GLY A 83 -20.93 -4.37 -0.58
C GLY A 83 -19.48 -4.77 -0.29
N ALA A 84 -18.56 -3.79 -0.32
CA ALA A 84 -17.12 -4.05 -0.11
C ALA A 84 -16.87 -4.81 1.19
N LYS A 85 -16.06 -5.84 1.12
CA LYS A 85 -15.55 -6.63 2.25
C LYS A 85 -14.05 -6.46 2.44
N GLU A 86 -13.37 -6.11 1.36
CA GLU A 86 -11.93 -5.86 1.39
C GLU A 86 -11.58 -4.63 0.57
N ILE A 87 -10.58 -3.87 1.04
CA ILE A 87 -10.05 -2.70 0.36
C ILE A 87 -8.53 -2.84 0.23
N ASN A 88 -8.01 -2.70 -0.99
CA ASN A 88 -6.58 -2.45 -1.19
C ASN A 88 -6.32 -0.95 -1.08
N LEU A 89 -5.60 -0.51 -0.05
CA LEU A 89 -5.16 0.88 0.13
C LEU A 89 -3.87 1.09 -0.66
N GLU A 90 -4.03 1.54 -1.90
CA GLU A 90 -2.93 1.69 -2.86
C GLU A 90 -2.13 2.97 -2.62
N ALA A 91 -0.82 2.79 -2.47
CA ALA A 91 0.19 3.84 -2.41
C ALA A 91 1.54 3.25 -2.81
N ASP A 92 2.44 4.06 -3.38
CA ASP A 92 3.82 3.62 -3.69
C ASP A 92 4.56 3.06 -2.45
N THR A 93 4.25 3.56 -1.27
CA THR A 93 4.67 3.07 0.04
C THR A 93 3.74 3.68 1.09
N LEU A 94 2.77 2.95 1.58
CA LEU A 94 1.73 3.51 2.46
C LEU A 94 2.30 4.03 3.79
N THR A 95 3.26 3.32 4.36
CA THR A 95 3.84 3.61 5.68
C THR A 95 4.94 4.68 5.68
N LEU A 96 5.19 5.30 4.53
CA LEU A 96 6.24 6.30 4.37
C LEU A 96 6.05 7.52 5.29
N ASN A 97 4.83 8.03 5.38
CA ASN A 97 4.49 9.13 6.29
C ASN A 97 3.83 8.57 7.54
N LYS A 98 4.63 8.49 8.63
CA LYS A 98 4.19 7.91 9.90
C LYS A 98 2.95 8.61 10.48
N LYS A 99 2.89 9.95 10.39
CA LYS A 99 1.72 10.69 10.90
C LYS A 99 0.47 10.36 10.11
N PHE A 100 0.55 10.38 8.79
CA PHE A 100 -0.58 10.06 7.91
C PHE A 100 -1.16 8.67 8.19
N ILE A 101 -0.30 7.64 8.30
CA ILE A 101 -0.80 6.27 8.53
C ILE A 101 -1.39 6.09 9.92
N ILE A 102 -0.85 6.77 10.94
CA ILE A 102 -1.44 6.77 12.28
C ILE A 102 -2.83 7.42 12.24
N ASP A 103 -2.94 8.64 11.69
CA ASP A 103 -4.20 9.37 11.58
C ASP A 103 -5.26 8.56 10.78
N LEU A 104 -4.84 7.86 9.72
CA LEU A 104 -5.72 7.00 8.91
C LEU A 104 -6.23 5.79 9.71
N CYS A 105 -5.34 5.07 10.40
CA CYS A 105 -5.72 3.92 11.22
C CYS A 105 -6.69 4.34 12.35
N GLU A 106 -6.40 5.45 13.02
CA GLU A 106 -7.28 5.99 14.07
C GLU A 106 -8.66 6.38 13.51
N ALA A 107 -8.71 6.98 12.33
CA ALA A 107 -9.98 7.34 11.67
C ALA A 107 -10.79 6.08 11.29
N ILE A 108 -10.14 5.03 10.77
CA ILE A 108 -10.77 3.74 10.46
C ILE A 108 -11.36 3.11 11.73
N ILE A 109 -10.59 3.10 12.83
CA ILE A 109 -11.01 2.53 14.12
C ILE A 109 -12.16 3.34 14.72
N LYS A 110 -12.04 4.69 14.74
CA LYS A 110 -13.06 5.59 15.27
C LYS A 110 -14.40 5.43 14.58
N LYS A 111 -14.40 5.21 13.27
CA LYS A 111 -15.63 4.94 12.47
C LYS A 111 -16.09 3.48 12.55
N GLY A 112 -15.35 2.60 13.20
CA GLY A 112 -15.67 1.17 13.30
C GLY A 112 -15.59 0.41 11.98
N LEU A 113 -14.88 0.93 10.99
CA LEU A 113 -14.79 0.35 9.65
C LEU A 113 -14.05 -0.99 9.64
N GLN A 114 -13.04 -1.17 10.51
CA GLN A 114 -12.29 -2.41 10.68
C GLN A 114 -13.15 -3.62 11.11
N LYS A 115 -14.39 -3.38 11.56
CA LYS A 115 -15.35 -4.43 11.86
C LYS A 115 -16.18 -4.87 10.66
N LYS A 116 -16.13 -4.09 9.57
CA LYS A 116 -16.94 -4.28 8.36
C LYS A 116 -16.11 -4.75 7.18
N ILE A 117 -14.85 -4.33 7.12
CA ILE A 117 -13.91 -4.67 6.07
C ILE A 117 -12.56 -5.09 6.65
N GLN A 118 -11.81 -5.82 5.86
CA GLN A 118 -10.36 -5.95 6.00
C GLN A 118 -9.66 -5.19 4.87
N TRP A 119 -8.36 -4.89 5.02
CA TRP A 119 -7.63 -4.18 3.99
C TRP A 119 -6.18 -4.62 3.86
N THR A 120 -5.61 -4.33 2.70
CA THR A 120 -4.22 -4.63 2.33
C THR A 120 -3.49 -3.37 1.93
N CYS A 121 -2.16 -3.40 1.97
CA CYS A 121 -1.32 -2.31 1.47
C CYS A 121 0.04 -2.80 1.00
N GLU A 122 0.77 -1.90 0.33
CA GLU A 122 2.17 -2.08 -0.01
C GLU A 122 3.06 -1.21 0.89
N SER A 123 4.19 -1.76 1.30
CA SER A 123 5.11 -1.11 2.22
C SER A 123 6.56 -1.52 1.98
N ARG A 124 7.47 -0.80 2.61
CA ARG A 124 8.89 -1.14 2.74
C ARG A 124 9.19 -1.56 4.17
N VAL A 125 10.18 -2.45 4.34
CA VAL A 125 10.55 -2.91 5.69
C VAL A 125 11.22 -1.81 6.53
N ASP A 126 11.88 -0.84 5.90
CA ASP A 126 12.53 0.28 6.58
C ASP A 126 11.56 1.40 7.03
N THR A 127 10.26 1.26 6.72
CA THR A 127 9.23 2.25 7.10
C THR A 127 8.25 1.75 8.16
N VAL A 128 8.43 0.55 8.67
CA VAL A 128 7.57 -0.05 9.70
C VAL A 128 8.34 -0.42 10.97
N ASN A 129 7.65 -0.42 12.10
CA ASN A 129 8.14 -0.95 13.36
C ASN A 129 7.00 -1.72 14.07
N LYS A 130 7.28 -2.31 15.21
CA LYS A 130 6.31 -3.14 15.95
C LYS A 130 5.03 -2.37 16.26
N GLU A 131 5.15 -1.17 16.82
CA GLU A 131 4.00 -0.35 17.22
C GLU A 131 3.10 0.01 16.02
N MET A 132 3.73 0.32 14.88
CA MET A 132 2.99 0.58 13.64
C MET A 132 2.27 -0.68 13.15
N LEU A 133 2.92 -1.83 13.16
CA LEU A 133 2.30 -3.10 12.74
C LEU A 133 1.11 -3.47 13.63
N GLU A 134 1.23 -3.27 14.95
CA GLU A 134 0.12 -3.47 15.88
C GLU A 134 -1.06 -2.53 15.59
N LEU A 135 -0.78 -1.27 15.28
CA LEU A 135 -1.82 -0.29 14.90
C LEU A 135 -2.49 -0.66 13.58
N LEU A 136 -1.72 -1.04 12.55
CA LEU A 136 -2.25 -1.51 11.25
C LEU A 136 -3.18 -2.72 11.46
N LYS A 137 -2.75 -3.70 12.28
CA LYS A 137 -3.57 -4.86 12.61
C LYS A 137 -4.87 -4.49 13.28
N ASN A 138 -4.81 -3.61 14.28
CA ASN A 138 -5.99 -3.15 15.01
C ASN A 138 -6.97 -2.38 14.10
N ALA A 139 -6.46 -1.71 13.07
CA ALA A 139 -7.25 -1.01 12.07
C ALA A 139 -7.81 -1.94 10.97
N GLY A 140 -7.57 -3.27 11.03
CA GLY A 140 -8.11 -4.24 10.08
C GLY A 140 -7.18 -4.59 8.91
N CYS A 141 -5.90 -4.22 8.97
CA CYS A 141 -4.91 -4.69 7.99
C CYS A 141 -4.69 -6.19 8.17
N TRP A 142 -4.93 -6.98 7.12
CA TRP A 142 -4.72 -8.42 7.18
C TRP A 142 -3.48 -8.88 6.39
N GLN A 143 -3.05 -8.11 5.38
CA GLN A 143 -1.87 -8.43 4.58
C GLN A 143 -1.08 -7.17 4.22
N ILE A 144 0.25 -7.27 4.30
CA ILE A 144 1.18 -6.26 3.79
C ILE A 144 2.03 -6.90 2.70
N SER A 145 2.13 -6.21 1.55
CA SER A 145 3.04 -6.58 0.47
C SER A 145 4.34 -5.82 0.60
N TYR A 146 5.46 -6.54 0.69
CA TYR A 146 6.80 -5.96 0.76
C TYR A 146 7.58 -6.23 -0.54
N GLY A 147 8.19 -5.18 -1.09
CA GLY A 147 9.17 -5.34 -2.16
C GLY A 147 10.49 -5.84 -1.59
N VAL A 148 10.78 -7.13 -1.74
CA VAL A 148 12.07 -7.73 -1.33
C VAL A 148 13.08 -7.62 -2.46
N GLU A 149 12.64 -7.84 -3.67
CA GLU A 149 13.34 -7.79 -4.95
C GLU A 149 14.40 -8.88 -5.10
N SER A 150 15.33 -9.04 -4.14
CA SER A 150 16.37 -10.06 -4.19
C SER A 150 16.81 -10.52 -2.80
N GLY A 151 17.20 -11.80 -2.69
CA GLY A 151 17.90 -12.35 -1.52
C GLY A 151 19.40 -12.05 -1.51
N SER A 152 19.90 -11.23 -2.42
CA SER A 152 21.32 -10.84 -2.51
C SER A 152 21.51 -9.37 -2.16
N GLN A 153 22.25 -9.08 -1.09
CA GLN A 153 22.55 -7.70 -0.71
C GLN A 153 23.28 -6.96 -1.83
N ARG A 154 24.16 -7.61 -2.55
CA ARG A 154 24.88 -7.05 -3.71
C ARG A 154 23.90 -6.55 -4.78
N LEU A 155 22.82 -7.31 -5.05
CA LEU A 155 21.81 -6.91 -6.03
C LEU A 155 20.92 -5.79 -5.50
N LEU A 156 20.55 -5.82 -4.22
CA LEU A 156 19.80 -4.73 -3.58
C LEU A 156 20.58 -3.40 -3.62
N ASP A 157 21.87 -3.45 -3.35
CA ASP A 157 22.77 -2.28 -3.42
C ASP A 157 22.90 -1.79 -4.88
N LEU A 158 23.03 -2.72 -5.85
CA LEU A 158 23.12 -2.39 -7.28
C LEU A 158 21.87 -1.64 -7.79
N VAL A 159 20.69 -2.03 -7.33
CA VAL A 159 19.44 -1.38 -7.74
C VAL A 159 19.04 -0.21 -6.82
N GLU A 160 19.93 0.24 -5.96
CA GLU A 160 19.71 1.34 -4.99
C GLU A 160 18.43 1.15 -4.15
N LYS A 161 18.13 -0.09 -3.74
CA LYS A 161 16.97 -0.39 -2.90
C LYS A 161 17.06 0.29 -1.54
N GLY A 162 18.28 0.38 -0.98
CA GLY A 162 18.57 1.05 0.28
C GLY A 162 18.11 0.29 1.53
N GLU A 163 17.63 -0.96 1.39
CA GLU A 163 17.25 -1.86 2.48
C GLU A 163 18.30 -2.96 2.66
N LYS A 164 18.39 -3.51 3.85
CA LYS A 164 19.33 -4.59 4.22
C LYS A 164 18.58 -5.90 4.46
N LEU A 165 19.21 -7.04 4.12
CA LEU A 165 18.60 -8.36 4.27
C LEU A 165 18.14 -8.64 5.70
N GLU A 166 18.91 -8.21 6.70
CA GLU A 166 18.56 -8.37 8.12
C GLU A 166 17.28 -7.62 8.48
N GLN A 167 16.96 -6.50 7.81
CA GLN A 167 15.73 -5.75 8.04
C GLN A 167 14.50 -6.55 7.56
N PHE A 168 14.60 -7.25 6.43
CA PHE A 168 13.52 -8.12 5.95
C PHE A 168 13.23 -9.23 6.94
N GLU A 169 14.25 -9.95 7.39
CA GLU A 169 14.09 -11.03 8.35
C GLU A 169 13.44 -10.53 9.65
N HIS A 170 13.95 -9.43 10.18
CA HIS A 170 13.44 -8.82 11.42
C HIS A 170 11.96 -8.39 11.27
N VAL A 171 11.64 -7.63 10.23
CA VAL A 171 10.28 -7.10 10.04
C VAL A 171 9.29 -8.20 9.69
N PHE A 172 9.70 -9.21 8.93
CA PHE A 172 8.83 -10.35 8.63
C PHE A 172 8.43 -11.11 9.90
N ARG A 173 9.39 -11.37 10.79
CA ARG A 173 9.09 -11.97 12.10
C ARG A 173 8.15 -11.11 12.96
N LEU A 174 8.31 -9.79 12.92
CA LEU A 174 7.40 -8.88 13.62
C LEU A 174 6.00 -8.89 13.01
N THR A 175 5.91 -8.82 11.69
CA THR A 175 4.63 -8.81 10.94
C THR A 175 3.85 -10.10 11.19
N GLU A 176 4.52 -11.25 11.13
CA GLU A 176 3.93 -12.55 11.42
C GLU A 176 3.47 -12.64 12.89
N LYS A 177 4.29 -12.19 13.84
CA LYS A 177 3.97 -12.21 15.27
C LYS A 177 2.74 -11.36 15.61
N VAL A 178 2.51 -10.27 14.90
CA VAL A 178 1.32 -9.42 15.03
C VAL A 178 0.10 -10.06 14.35
N GLY A 179 0.28 -11.10 13.55
CA GLY A 179 -0.79 -11.81 12.84
C GLY A 179 -1.24 -11.10 11.57
N ILE A 180 -0.33 -10.40 10.89
CA ILE A 180 -0.53 -9.85 9.55
C ILE A 180 0.13 -10.79 8.54
N SER A 181 -0.59 -11.14 7.47
CA SER A 181 -0.05 -11.94 6.38
C SER A 181 0.98 -11.15 5.58
N ILE A 182 2.00 -11.83 5.07
CA ILE A 182 3.05 -11.22 4.26
C ILE A 182 2.91 -11.69 2.82
N ARG A 183 2.97 -10.74 1.88
CA ARG A 183 3.29 -11.00 0.48
C ARG A 183 4.65 -10.40 0.19
N ALA A 184 5.52 -11.16 -0.45
CA ALA A 184 6.85 -10.70 -0.85
C ALA A 184 6.96 -10.66 -2.37
N PHE A 185 7.39 -9.52 -2.92
CA PHE A 185 7.69 -9.38 -4.32
C PHE A 185 9.17 -9.61 -4.58
N PHE A 186 9.47 -10.39 -5.61
CA PHE A 186 10.82 -10.67 -6.06
C PHE A 186 10.97 -10.33 -7.54
N MET A 187 12.15 -9.86 -7.90
CA MET A 187 12.55 -9.61 -9.28
C MET A 187 13.52 -10.69 -9.74
N LEU A 188 13.36 -11.13 -10.99
CA LEU A 188 14.31 -12.01 -11.69
C LEU A 188 14.92 -11.25 -12.84
N GLY A 189 16.20 -11.51 -13.12
CA GLY A 189 16.91 -10.87 -14.22
C GLY A 189 17.47 -9.49 -13.89
N ILE A 190 17.73 -9.21 -12.62
CA ILE A 190 18.51 -8.02 -12.24
C ILE A 190 19.88 -8.09 -12.91
N PRO A 191 20.41 -7.01 -13.51
CA PRO A 191 21.73 -7.01 -14.15
C PRO A 191 22.79 -7.66 -13.26
N THR A 192 23.61 -8.55 -13.83
CA THR A 192 24.64 -9.33 -13.12
C THR A 192 24.11 -10.40 -12.13
N GLU A 193 22.81 -10.66 -12.13
CA GLU A 193 22.27 -11.79 -11.37
C GLU A 193 22.81 -13.12 -11.92
N THR A 194 23.17 -14.03 -11.02
CA THR A 194 23.61 -15.39 -11.34
C THR A 194 22.68 -16.40 -10.67
N ARG A 195 22.61 -17.59 -11.24
CA ARG A 195 21.91 -18.73 -10.64
C ARG A 195 22.58 -19.18 -9.36
#